data_a7b66e76dca412a55b6e6fe9f0072c6e
#
_entry.id   a7b66e76dca412a55b6e6fe9f0072c6e
#
_cell.length_a   1.000
_cell.length_b   1.000
_cell.length_c   1.000
_cell.angle_alpha   90.00
_cell.angle_beta   90.00
_cell.angle_gamma   90.00
#
_symmetry.space_group_name_H-M   'P 1'
#
loop_
_entity.id
_entity.type
_entity.pdbx_description
1 polymer ?
#
loop_
_entity_poly.entity_id
_entity_poly.type
_entity_poly.pdbx_seq_one_letter_code
_entity_poly.pdbx_strand_id
1 'polypeptide(L)'
;MITVQQLNEFGVGHFPSHVGIVFTSANREELHSELLVEPHLMAPNGYLHAGVVVTLADTTAGYGCRMWFAEGAVGFTTVELKSNHLGTAREGTIECVAKPVHVGRTTQVWDAVVTHRETKKRIALFRCTQLVLY
;
A
#
# COMPACT_ATOMS: atom_id res chain seq x y z
N MET A 1 3.37 -2.42 -19.43
CA MET A 1 3.15 -2.69 -17.99
C MET A 1 3.91 -1.66 -17.16
N ILE A 2 3.33 -1.20 -16.06
CA ILE A 2 3.97 -0.23 -15.18
C ILE A 2 5.14 -0.90 -14.44
N THR A 3 6.31 -0.27 -14.46
CA THR A 3 7.53 -0.80 -13.82
C THR A 3 7.65 -0.31 -12.37
N VAL A 4 8.47 -0.99 -11.58
CA VAL A 4 8.83 -0.55 -10.22
C VAL A 4 9.38 0.87 -10.22
N GLN A 5 10.24 1.20 -11.18
CA GLN A 5 10.78 2.55 -11.31
C GLN A 5 9.67 3.59 -11.51
N GLN A 6 8.73 3.32 -12.41
CA GLN A 6 7.60 4.22 -12.66
C GLN A 6 6.70 4.39 -11.43
N LEU A 7 6.47 3.31 -10.65
CA LEU A 7 5.71 3.41 -9.41
C LEU A 7 6.41 4.31 -8.39
N ASN A 8 7.72 4.18 -8.26
CA ASN A 8 8.50 5.02 -7.34
C ASN A 8 8.54 6.48 -7.80
N GLU A 9 8.68 6.73 -9.10
CA GLU A 9 8.66 8.09 -9.66
C GLU A 9 7.29 8.75 -9.51
N PHE A 10 6.23 7.99 -9.59
CA PHE A 10 4.85 8.47 -9.52
C PHE A 10 4.53 9.15 -8.18
N GLY A 11 5.14 8.70 -7.09
CA GLY A 11 4.94 9.27 -5.76
C GLY A 11 5.82 10.47 -5.42
N VAL A 12 6.82 10.78 -6.25
CA VAL A 12 7.76 11.86 -5.95
C VAL A 12 7.04 13.20 -5.83
N GLY A 13 7.32 13.93 -4.74
CA GLY A 13 6.67 15.21 -4.45
C GLY A 13 5.26 15.07 -3.83
N HIS A 14 4.81 13.87 -3.59
CA HIS A 14 3.49 13.56 -3.02
C HIS A 14 3.61 12.75 -1.74
N PHE A 15 2.48 12.50 -1.09
CA PHE A 15 2.41 11.87 0.22
C PHE A 15 3.12 10.51 0.31
N PRO A 16 2.98 9.59 -0.65
CA PRO A 16 3.67 8.29 -0.55
C PRO A 16 5.19 8.42 -0.44
N SER A 17 5.79 9.33 -1.19
CA SER A 17 7.23 9.60 -1.11
C SER A 17 7.60 10.31 0.20
N HIS A 18 6.73 11.20 0.68
CA HIS A 18 6.96 11.93 1.93
C HIS A 18 7.09 10.99 3.15
N VAL A 19 6.29 9.95 3.21
CA VAL A 19 6.38 8.95 4.28
C VAL A 19 7.44 7.88 4.02
N GLY A 20 8.03 7.86 2.85
CA GLY A 20 9.14 6.97 2.52
C GLY A 20 8.74 5.62 1.92
N ILE A 21 7.59 5.51 1.27
CA ILE A 21 7.17 4.28 0.60
C ILE A 21 8.06 4.02 -0.62
N VAL A 22 8.63 2.81 -0.69
CA VAL A 22 9.44 2.34 -1.82
C VAL A 22 8.85 1.04 -2.33
N PHE A 23 8.57 0.98 -3.63
CA PHE A 23 8.15 -0.25 -4.29
C PHE A 23 9.39 -1.09 -4.64
N THR A 24 9.31 -2.38 -4.40
CA THR A 24 10.44 -3.31 -4.59
C THR A 24 10.14 -4.37 -5.65
N SER A 25 8.86 -4.69 -5.89
CA SER A 25 8.43 -5.65 -6.90
C SER A 25 7.02 -5.30 -7.35
N ALA A 26 6.73 -5.49 -8.64
CA ALA A 26 5.41 -5.20 -9.19
C ALA A 26 5.11 -6.10 -10.40
N ASN A 27 3.97 -6.77 -10.32
CA ASN A 27 3.30 -7.42 -11.44
C ASN A 27 1.79 -7.38 -11.20
N ARG A 28 1.00 -7.91 -12.12
CA ARG A 28 -0.47 -7.89 -12.00
C ARG A 28 -0.99 -8.69 -10.83
N GLU A 29 -0.28 -9.72 -10.42
CA GLU A 29 -0.74 -10.63 -9.37
C GLU A 29 -0.42 -10.11 -7.96
N GLU A 30 0.68 -9.39 -7.83
CA GLU A 30 1.05 -8.81 -6.53
C GLU A 30 2.03 -7.65 -6.65
N LEU A 31 1.93 -6.70 -5.74
CA LEU A 31 2.88 -5.62 -5.56
C LEU A 31 3.51 -5.72 -4.19
N HIS A 32 4.81 -5.44 -4.14
CA HIS A 32 5.58 -5.37 -2.90
C HIS A 32 6.10 -3.95 -2.70
N SER A 33 5.98 -3.48 -1.49
CA SER A 33 6.49 -2.18 -1.05
C SER A 33 7.07 -2.27 0.36
N GLU A 34 7.81 -1.26 0.74
CA GLU A 34 8.39 -1.17 2.07
C GLU A 34 8.48 0.27 2.55
N LEU A 35 8.62 0.43 3.85
CA LEU A 35 8.73 1.72 4.51
C LEU A 35 9.61 1.58 5.74
N LEU A 36 10.63 2.46 5.83
CA LEU A 36 11.50 2.52 7.00
C LEU A 36 10.77 3.23 8.15
N VAL A 37 10.78 2.61 9.33
CA VAL A 37 10.20 3.20 10.54
C VAL A 37 11.13 4.32 11.02
N GLU A 38 10.63 5.55 11.01
CA GLU A 38 11.37 6.75 11.37
C GLU A 38 10.64 7.55 12.45
N PRO A 39 11.36 8.39 13.23
CA PRO A 39 10.77 9.11 14.37
C PRO A 39 9.52 9.94 14.03
N HIS A 40 9.49 10.60 12.87
CA HIS A 40 8.36 11.45 12.47
C HIS A 40 7.11 10.66 12.04
N LEU A 41 7.22 9.33 11.93
CA LEU A 41 6.09 8.44 11.60
C LEU A 41 5.48 7.79 12.84
N MET A 42 6.04 8.06 14.01
CA MET A 42 5.61 7.44 15.25
C MET A 42 4.40 8.16 15.85
N ALA A 43 3.55 7.40 16.53
CA ALA A 43 2.53 7.96 17.40
C ALA A 43 3.19 8.50 18.69
N PRO A 44 2.51 9.39 19.44
CA PRO A 44 3.06 9.95 20.68
C PRO A 44 3.42 8.91 21.74
N ASN A 45 2.85 7.71 21.65
CA ASN A 45 3.14 6.61 22.59
C ASN A 45 4.43 5.83 22.25
N GLY A 46 5.17 6.24 21.22
CA GLY A 46 6.44 5.62 20.84
C GLY A 46 6.32 4.40 19.92
N TYR A 47 5.13 4.10 19.43
CA TYR A 47 4.90 3.06 18.42
C TYR A 47 4.60 3.68 17.06
N LEU A 48 4.86 2.92 15.99
CA LEU A 48 4.50 3.36 14.64
C LEU A 48 3.02 3.72 14.57
N HIS A 49 2.70 4.88 14.01
CA HIS A 49 1.32 5.32 13.90
C HIS A 49 0.53 4.37 12.99
N ALA A 50 -0.64 3.92 13.43
CA ALA A 50 -1.49 3.01 12.65
C ALA A 50 -1.85 3.61 11.29
N GLY A 51 -2.02 4.93 11.20
CA GLY A 51 -2.27 5.64 9.95
C GLY A 51 -1.16 5.47 8.92
N VAL A 52 0.10 5.32 9.36
CA VAL A 52 1.23 5.05 8.45
C VAL A 52 1.11 3.65 7.85
N VAL A 53 0.73 2.68 8.65
CA VAL A 53 0.50 1.29 8.19
C VAL A 53 -0.62 1.26 7.15
N VAL A 54 -1.71 1.97 7.40
CA VAL A 54 -2.82 2.11 6.44
C VAL A 54 -2.35 2.81 5.17
N THR A 55 -1.54 3.86 5.29
CA THR A 55 -1.00 4.57 4.13
C THR A 55 -0.17 3.66 3.24
N LEU A 56 0.69 2.83 3.83
CA LEU A 56 1.48 1.85 3.07
C LEU A 56 0.58 0.85 2.33
N ALA A 57 -0.39 0.27 3.04
CA ALA A 57 -1.29 -0.74 2.47
C ALA A 57 -2.21 -0.14 1.40
N ASP A 58 -2.82 1.01 1.65
CA ASP A 58 -3.71 1.69 0.71
C ASP A 58 -2.96 2.14 -0.55
N THR A 59 -1.78 2.69 -0.40
CA THR A 59 -0.95 3.10 -1.54
C THR A 59 -0.56 1.91 -2.39
N THR A 60 -0.14 0.81 -1.78
CA THR A 60 0.29 -0.39 -2.51
C THR A 60 -0.88 -1.01 -3.27
N ALA A 61 -2.04 -1.15 -2.62
CA ALA A 61 -3.26 -1.65 -3.25
C ALA A 61 -3.75 -0.72 -4.38
N GLY A 62 -3.73 0.59 -4.15
CA GLY A 62 -4.14 1.57 -5.15
C GLY A 62 -3.25 1.55 -6.39
N TYR A 63 -1.95 1.45 -6.21
CA TYR A 63 -1.03 1.33 -7.34
C TYR A 63 -1.21 -0.02 -8.06
N GLY A 64 -1.56 -1.06 -7.31
CA GLY A 64 -1.96 -2.34 -7.90
C GLY A 64 -3.20 -2.22 -8.79
N CYS A 65 -4.17 -1.44 -8.37
CA CYS A 65 -5.38 -1.18 -9.15
C CYS A 65 -5.03 -0.62 -10.55
N ARG A 66 -4.03 0.24 -10.64
CA ARG A 66 -3.57 0.82 -11.92
C ARG A 66 -3.03 -0.24 -12.88
N MET A 67 -2.46 -1.32 -12.38
CA MET A 67 -1.92 -2.41 -13.20
C MET A 67 -3.01 -3.14 -14.01
N TRP A 68 -4.27 -2.97 -13.59
CA TRP A 68 -5.44 -3.63 -14.17
C TRP A 68 -6.40 -2.67 -14.86
N PHE A 69 -6.00 -1.43 -15.10
CA PHE A 69 -6.90 -0.47 -15.77
C PHE A 69 -7.33 -1.00 -17.12
N ALA A 70 -8.65 -0.98 -17.36
CA ALA A 70 -9.22 -1.24 -18.66
C ALA A 70 -9.05 -0.02 -19.56
N GLU A 71 -9.25 -0.23 -20.85
CA GLU A 71 -9.22 0.87 -21.82
C GLU A 71 -10.18 1.99 -21.42
N GLY A 72 -9.67 3.23 -21.47
CA GLY A 72 -10.42 4.41 -21.11
C GLY A 72 -10.35 4.80 -19.65
N ALA A 73 -9.81 3.95 -18.78
CA ALA A 73 -9.64 4.30 -17.37
C ALA A 73 -8.61 5.42 -17.21
N VAL A 74 -8.98 6.46 -16.45
CA VAL A 74 -8.15 7.64 -16.22
C VAL A 74 -7.61 7.75 -14.80
N GLY A 75 -8.17 6.99 -13.86
CA GLY A 75 -7.75 7.02 -12.47
C GLY A 75 -8.56 6.09 -11.60
N PHE A 76 -8.34 6.18 -10.30
CA PHE A 76 -9.12 5.44 -9.32
C PHE A 76 -9.29 6.30 -8.05
N THR A 77 -10.26 5.89 -7.23
CA THR A 77 -10.41 6.45 -5.87
C THR A 77 -10.78 5.33 -4.90
N THR A 78 -10.25 5.42 -3.70
CA THR A 78 -10.62 4.50 -2.62
C THR A 78 -11.99 4.87 -2.09
N VAL A 79 -12.94 3.94 -2.12
CA VAL A 79 -14.30 4.17 -1.62
C VAL A 79 -14.51 3.56 -0.25
N GLU A 80 -13.71 2.56 0.13
CA GLU A 80 -13.80 1.90 1.42
C GLU A 80 -12.48 1.20 1.71
N LEU A 81 -12.07 1.20 2.96
CA LEU A 81 -10.96 0.39 3.43
C LEU A 81 -11.24 -0.10 4.84
N LYS A 82 -10.66 -1.24 5.17
CA LYS A 82 -10.66 -1.79 6.51
C LYS A 82 -9.28 -2.34 6.80
N SER A 83 -8.73 -1.99 7.98
CA SER A 83 -7.45 -2.51 8.45
C SER A 83 -7.61 -3.06 9.85
N ASN A 84 -7.19 -4.30 10.06
CA ASN A 84 -7.07 -4.92 11.36
C ASN A 84 -5.60 -4.89 11.76
N HIS A 85 -5.28 -4.16 12.84
CA HIS A 85 -3.93 -4.03 13.34
C HIS A 85 -3.65 -5.12 14.38
N LEU A 86 -2.72 -6.01 14.07
CA LEU A 86 -2.37 -7.17 14.89
C LEU A 86 -1.10 -6.93 15.70
N GLY A 87 -0.32 -5.94 15.31
CA GLY A 87 0.94 -5.59 15.92
C GLY A 87 1.40 -4.20 15.53
N THR A 88 2.63 -3.88 15.92
CA THR A 88 3.23 -2.58 15.65
C THR A 88 4.75 -2.72 15.52
N ALA A 89 5.44 -1.61 15.27
CA ALA A 89 6.89 -1.55 15.20
C ALA A 89 7.39 -0.29 15.90
N ARG A 90 8.62 -0.35 16.42
CA ARG A 90 9.33 0.80 16.97
C ARG A 90 10.54 1.19 16.13
N GLU A 91 11.03 0.26 15.34
CA GLU A 91 12.21 0.41 14.51
C GLU A 91 12.16 -0.58 13.35
N GLY A 92 13.11 -0.50 12.46
CA GLY A 92 13.25 -1.42 11.33
C GLY A 92 12.42 -1.01 10.14
N THR A 93 12.02 -2.00 9.35
CA THR A 93 11.28 -1.80 8.11
C THR A 93 9.99 -2.60 8.13
N ILE A 94 8.90 -1.98 7.71
CA ILE A 94 7.66 -2.69 7.44
C ILE A 94 7.52 -2.95 5.94
N GLU A 95 7.02 -4.12 5.60
CA GLU A 95 6.83 -4.57 4.22
C GLU A 95 5.35 -4.82 3.96
N CYS A 96 4.93 -4.52 2.74
CA CYS A 96 3.55 -4.73 2.30
C CYS A 96 3.52 -5.59 1.05
N VAL A 97 2.63 -6.57 1.04
CA VAL A 97 2.27 -7.34 -0.16
C VAL A 97 0.79 -7.14 -0.42
N ALA A 98 0.44 -6.58 -1.58
CA ALA A 98 -0.94 -6.37 -2.00
C ALA A 98 -1.29 -7.29 -3.17
N LYS A 99 -2.49 -7.88 -3.11
CA LYS A 99 -3.01 -8.80 -4.13
C LYS A 99 -4.45 -8.47 -4.49
N PRO A 100 -4.82 -8.59 -5.78
CA PRO A 100 -6.22 -8.41 -6.18
C PRO A 100 -7.08 -9.58 -5.69
N VAL A 101 -8.27 -9.26 -5.21
CA VAL A 101 -9.31 -10.23 -4.86
C VAL A 101 -10.38 -10.26 -5.93
N HIS A 102 -10.74 -9.09 -6.44
CA HIS A 102 -11.71 -8.90 -7.50
C HIS A 102 -11.27 -7.78 -8.42
N VAL A 103 -11.30 -8.02 -9.70
CA VAL A 103 -10.98 -7.01 -10.71
C VAL A 103 -12.16 -6.92 -11.67
N GLY A 104 -12.98 -5.88 -11.48
CA GLY A 104 -14.08 -5.54 -12.36
C GLY A 104 -13.76 -4.31 -13.22
N ARG A 105 -14.69 -3.96 -14.10
CA ARG A 105 -14.52 -2.78 -14.96
C ARG A 105 -14.55 -1.48 -14.16
N THR A 106 -15.43 -1.38 -13.17
CA THR A 106 -15.65 -0.15 -12.40
C THR A 106 -15.17 -0.27 -10.95
N THR A 107 -15.05 -1.48 -10.41
CA THR A 107 -14.60 -1.70 -9.03
C THR A 107 -13.53 -2.77 -8.96
N GLN A 108 -12.60 -2.60 -8.04
CA GLN A 108 -11.61 -3.61 -7.68
C GLN A 108 -11.57 -3.76 -6.16
N VAL A 109 -11.39 -4.98 -5.69
CA VAL A 109 -11.15 -5.28 -4.28
C VAL A 109 -9.74 -5.83 -4.15
N TRP A 110 -8.98 -5.26 -3.23
CA TRP A 110 -7.58 -5.63 -2.98
C TRP A 110 -7.36 -5.97 -1.52
N ASP A 111 -6.57 -6.99 -1.28
CA ASP A 111 -6.04 -7.33 0.05
C ASP A 111 -4.58 -6.92 0.15
N ALA A 112 -4.17 -6.48 1.33
CA ALA A 112 -2.77 -6.25 1.63
C ALA A 112 -2.42 -6.80 3.02
N VAL A 113 -1.21 -7.33 3.14
CA VAL A 113 -0.64 -7.79 4.41
C VAL A 113 0.60 -6.97 4.68
N VAL A 114 0.67 -6.38 5.86
CA VAL A 114 1.84 -5.64 6.33
C VAL A 114 2.56 -6.47 7.38
N THR A 115 3.87 -6.63 7.21
CA THR A 115 4.73 -7.47 8.04
C THR A 115 5.95 -6.68 8.48
N HIS A 116 6.40 -6.89 9.71
CA HIS A 116 7.67 -6.36 10.19
C HIS A 116 8.81 -7.24 9.67
N ARG A 117 9.76 -6.66 8.94
CA ARG A 117 10.83 -7.42 8.28
C ARG A 117 11.67 -8.21 9.29
N GLU A 118 12.13 -7.56 10.34
CA GLU A 118 13.12 -8.11 11.28
C GLU A 118 12.52 -9.21 12.16
N THR A 119 11.29 -9.05 12.62
CA THR A 119 10.64 -10.04 13.50
C THR A 119 9.76 -11.04 12.76
N LYS A 120 9.47 -10.80 11.47
CA LYS A 120 8.54 -11.59 10.65
C LYS A 120 7.09 -11.59 11.15
N LYS A 121 6.76 -10.73 12.12
CA LYS A 121 5.40 -10.63 12.66
C LYS A 121 4.50 -9.85 11.72
N ARG A 122 3.26 -10.29 11.57
CA ARG A 122 2.23 -9.54 10.88
C ARG A 122 1.84 -8.32 11.70
N ILE A 123 1.79 -7.18 11.04
CA ILE A 123 1.37 -5.92 11.65
C ILE A 123 -0.08 -5.61 11.34
N ALA A 124 -0.53 -5.85 10.10
CA ALA A 124 -1.90 -5.56 9.70
C ALA A 124 -2.39 -6.46 8.59
N LEU A 125 -3.70 -6.70 8.62
CA LEU A 125 -4.48 -7.27 7.54
C LEU A 125 -5.41 -6.19 7.01
N PHE A 126 -5.31 -5.90 5.72
CA PHE A 126 -5.98 -4.77 5.09
C PHE A 126 -6.81 -5.24 3.89
N ARG A 127 -7.97 -4.63 3.70
CA ARG A 127 -8.79 -4.79 2.48
C ARG A 127 -9.36 -3.44 2.06
N CYS A 128 -9.37 -3.17 0.77
CA CYS A 128 -10.00 -1.98 0.24
C CYS A 128 -10.81 -2.26 -1.02
N THR A 129 -11.72 -1.33 -1.31
CA THR A 129 -12.44 -1.26 -2.57
C THR A 129 -12.01 0.00 -3.31
N GLN A 130 -11.60 -0.16 -4.56
CA GLN A 130 -11.23 0.93 -5.45
C GLN A 130 -12.31 1.12 -6.51
N LEU A 131 -12.70 2.37 -6.75
CA LEU A 131 -13.55 2.74 -7.87
C LEU A 131 -12.67 3.22 -9.02
N VAL A 132 -12.80 2.58 -10.18
CA VAL A 132 -12.08 2.98 -11.39
C VAL A 132 -12.84 4.10 -12.08
N LEU A 133 -12.13 5.16 -12.45
CA LEU A 133 -12.69 6.37 -13.07
C LEU A 133 -12.42 6.36 -14.57
N TYR A 134 -13.43 6.81 -15.34
CA TYR A 134 -13.39 6.89 -16.80
C TYR A 134 -13.65 8.30 -17.32
#